data_0757c1ed5ce8e8537926d2b096e33723
#
_entry.id   0757c1ed5ce8e8537926d2b096e33723
#
_cell.length_a   1.000
_cell.length_b   1.000
_cell.length_c   1.000
_cell.angle_alpha   90.00
_cell.angle_beta   90.00
_cell.angle_gamma   90.00
#
_symmetry.space_group_name_H-M   'P 1'
#
loop_
_entity.id
_entity.type
_entity.pdbx_description
1 polymer ?
#
loop_
_entity_poly.entity_id
_entity_poly.type
_entity_poly.pdbx_seq_one_letter_code
_entity_poly.pdbx_strand_id
1 'polypeptide(L)'
;LTSNNTNLQISFVHSRYRNENVAICVLVDVSSRVKMEESLQEMAQAAEQASQSKSMFLATVSHELRTPLYGIIGNLDLLQTKELPKGVDRLVTAMNNSSSLLLKIISDILDFSKIESEQLKIEPREFSPREVMNHITANYLPLVVRKQLGLYCFIEPDVPVALNGDPMRLQQVISNLLSNAIKFTDTGCIVLHVRADGDYLSIRVRDTGVGIPAKEVVRLFDPFFQVGTGVQRNFQGTGLGLAICEKLISMMDGDISVDSEPGMGSQRSEERRVGKEC
;
A
#
# COMPACT_ATOMS: atom_id res chain seq x y z
N LEU A 1 -51.26 -30.52 -2.85
CA LEU A 1 -50.51 -30.13 -4.06
C LEU A 1 -49.28 -29.35 -3.64
N THR A 2 -48.20 -30.05 -3.34
CA THR A 2 -46.85 -29.45 -3.10
C THR A 2 -46.35 -29.02 -4.46
N SER A 3 -46.27 -27.73 -4.72
CA SER A 3 -45.58 -27.20 -5.88
C SER A 3 -44.05 -27.42 -5.68
N ASN A 4 -43.53 -28.48 -6.25
CA ASN A 4 -42.08 -28.61 -6.43
C ASN A 4 -41.66 -27.49 -7.38
N ASN A 5 -40.97 -26.49 -6.86
CA ASN A 5 -40.40 -25.41 -7.64
C ASN A 5 -39.14 -26.01 -8.35
N THR A 6 -39.39 -26.69 -9.48
CA THR A 6 -38.32 -27.31 -10.27
C THR A 6 -37.98 -26.39 -11.42
N ASN A 7 -36.73 -25.91 -11.47
CA ASN A 7 -36.23 -25.10 -12.58
C ASN A 7 -35.77 -26.04 -13.71
N LEU A 8 -36.48 -25.98 -14.84
CA LEU A 8 -36.16 -26.79 -16.02
C LEU A 8 -35.55 -25.94 -17.13
N GLN A 9 -34.41 -26.32 -17.59
CA GLN A 9 -33.84 -25.77 -18.82
C GLN A 9 -34.33 -26.58 -20.01
N ILE A 10 -35.00 -25.91 -20.97
CA ILE A 10 -35.56 -26.53 -22.15
C ILE A 10 -34.70 -26.16 -23.36
N SER A 11 -34.19 -27.16 -24.08
CA SER A 11 -33.44 -26.97 -25.31
C SER A 11 -34.09 -27.76 -26.45
N PHE A 12 -34.19 -27.15 -27.62
CA PHE A 12 -34.68 -27.79 -28.82
C PHE A 12 -33.58 -28.02 -29.82
N VAL A 13 -33.39 -29.26 -30.25
CA VAL A 13 -32.45 -29.62 -31.29
C VAL A 13 -33.22 -30.10 -32.49
N HIS A 14 -33.05 -29.45 -33.63
CA HIS A 14 -33.65 -29.88 -34.90
C HIS A 14 -32.74 -30.93 -35.54
N SER A 15 -33.33 -32.04 -35.88
CA SER A 15 -32.67 -33.20 -36.54
C SER A 15 -33.53 -33.80 -37.63
N ARG A 16 -32.94 -34.65 -38.48
CA ARG A 16 -33.68 -35.46 -39.48
C ARG A 16 -33.67 -36.91 -39.08
N TYR A 17 -34.86 -37.51 -38.99
CA TYR A 17 -34.99 -38.92 -38.73
C TYR A 17 -35.89 -39.54 -39.81
N ARG A 18 -35.47 -40.61 -40.49
CA ARG A 18 -36.17 -41.29 -41.60
C ARG A 18 -36.71 -40.34 -42.67
N ASN A 19 -35.96 -39.34 -43.05
CA ASN A 19 -36.29 -38.30 -44.02
C ASN A 19 -37.37 -37.26 -43.57
N GLU A 20 -37.77 -37.30 -42.30
CA GLU A 20 -38.66 -36.30 -41.66
C GLU A 20 -37.90 -35.36 -40.75
N ASN A 21 -38.28 -34.09 -40.72
CA ASN A 21 -37.72 -33.13 -39.79
C ASN A 21 -38.33 -33.37 -38.40
N VAL A 22 -37.50 -33.62 -37.40
CA VAL A 22 -37.89 -33.84 -36.02
C VAL A 22 -37.27 -32.80 -35.11
N ALA A 23 -38.01 -32.34 -34.11
CA ALA A 23 -37.50 -31.52 -33.03
C ALA A 23 -37.34 -32.38 -31.79
N ILE A 24 -36.14 -32.47 -31.27
CA ILE A 24 -35.82 -33.16 -30.02
C ILE A 24 -35.86 -32.11 -28.91
N CYS A 25 -36.73 -32.31 -27.96
CA CYS A 25 -36.82 -31.48 -26.75
C CYS A 25 -36.00 -32.15 -25.64
N VAL A 26 -35.00 -31.43 -25.12
CA VAL A 26 -34.20 -31.87 -24.01
C VAL A 26 -34.60 -31.03 -22.78
N LEU A 27 -35.01 -31.71 -21.73
CA LEU A 27 -35.39 -31.12 -20.45
C LEU A 27 -34.32 -31.50 -19.44
N VAL A 28 -33.69 -30.47 -18.84
CA VAL A 28 -32.68 -30.67 -17.79
C VAL A 28 -33.15 -29.98 -16.53
N ASP A 29 -33.19 -30.70 -15.42
CA ASP A 29 -33.44 -30.12 -14.11
C ASP A 29 -32.21 -29.37 -13.65
N VAL A 30 -32.30 -28.05 -13.55
CA VAL A 30 -31.25 -27.14 -13.12
C VAL A 30 -31.50 -26.54 -11.74
N SER A 31 -32.47 -27.09 -10.99
CA SER A 31 -32.87 -26.54 -9.69
C SER A 31 -31.75 -26.48 -8.66
N SER A 32 -30.86 -27.49 -8.61
CA SER A 32 -29.71 -27.49 -7.73
C SER A 32 -28.69 -26.44 -8.12
N ARG A 33 -28.48 -26.23 -9.43
CA ARG A 33 -27.60 -25.20 -9.96
C ARG A 33 -28.11 -23.80 -9.63
N VAL A 34 -29.39 -23.52 -9.86
CA VAL A 34 -30.00 -22.22 -9.56
C VAL A 34 -29.92 -21.91 -8.07
N LYS A 35 -30.24 -22.88 -7.20
CA LYS A 35 -30.10 -22.70 -5.74
C LYS A 35 -28.67 -22.43 -5.31
N MET A 36 -27.69 -23.06 -5.95
CA MET A 36 -26.29 -22.84 -5.65
C MET A 36 -25.83 -21.44 -6.12
N GLU A 37 -26.26 -21.00 -7.30
CA GLU A 37 -26.00 -19.65 -7.81
C GLU A 37 -26.63 -18.58 -6.89
N GLU A 38 -27.89 -18.77 -6.46
CA GLU A 38 -28.56 -17.88 -5.50
C GLU A 38 -27.82 -17.81 -4.15
N SER A 39 -27.41 -18.96 -3.59
CA SER A 39 -26.67 -19.01 -2.34
C SER A 39 -25.29 -18.36 -2.45
N LEU A 40 -24.58 -18.54 -3.57
CA LEU A 40 -23.30 -17.88 -3.82
C LEU A 40 -23.48 -16.36 -3.95
N GLN A 41 -24.55 -15.91 -4.60
CA GLN A 41 -24.85 -14.50 -4.74
C GLN A 41 -25.22 -13.86 -3.39
N GLU A 42 -26.00 -14.53 -2.56
CA GLU A 42 -26.31 -14.07 -1.19
C GLU A 42 -25.05 -13.97 -0.32
N MET A 43 -24.15 -14.98 -0.37
CA MET A 43 -22.89 -14.95 0.35
C MET A 43 -21.97 -13.83 -0.15
N ALA A 44 -21.87 -13.63 -1.45
CA ALA A 44 -21.08 -12.54 -2.05
C ALA A 44 -21.60 -11.16 -1.60
N GLN A 45 -22.92 -10.97 -1.63
CA GLN A 45 -23.56 -9.73 -1.20
C GLN A 45 -23.37 -9.47 0.30
N ALA A 46 -23.48 -10.50 1.14
CA ALA A 46 -23.23 -10.38 2.58
C ALA A 46 -21.78 -10.04 2.88
N ALA A 47 -20.81 -10.65 2.17
CA ALA A 47 -19.39 -10.36 2.30
C ALA A 47 -19.06 -8.92 1.89
N GLU A 48 -19.65 -8.44 0.77
CA GLU A 48 -19.51 -7.06 0.29
C GLU A 48 -20.03 -6.05 1.32
N GLN A 49 -21.25 -6.27 1.85
CA GLN A 49 -21.85 -5.42 2.89
C GLN A 49 -21.00 -5.38 4.17
N ALA A 50 -20.45 -6.53 4.60
CA ALA A 50 -19.57 -6.60 5.75
C ALA A 50 -18.26 -5.81 5.51
N SER A 51 -17.68 -5.92 4.32
CA SER A 51 -16.49 -5.18 3.93
C SER A 51 -16.73 -3.66 3.91
N GLN A 52 -17.83 -3.22 3.31
CA GLN A 52 -18.21 -1.80 3.27
C GLN A 52 -18.47 -1.24 4.67
N SER A 53 -19.18 -1.99 5.54
CA SER A 53 -19.44 -1.60 6.93
C SER A 53 -18.14 -1.48 7.74
N LYS A 54 -17.21 -2.42 7.56
CA LYS A 54 -15.86 -2.37 8.17
C LYS A 54 -15.10 -1.11 7.74
N SER A 55 -15.12 -0.80 6.44
CA SER A 55 -14.43 0.37 5.89
C SER A 55 -15.02 1.69 6.40
N MET A 56 -16.35 1.80 6.45
CA MET A 56 -17.04 2.97 6.98
C MET A 56 -16.76 3.16 8.47
N PHE A 57 -16.79 2.10 9.26
CA PHE A 57 -16.44 2.13 10.68
C PHE A 57 -15.02 2.64 10.90
N LEU A 58 -14.04 2.08 10.17
CA LEU A 58 -12.64 2.49 10.28
C LEU A 58 -12.43 3.95 9.85
N ALA A 59 -13.14 4.41 8.81
CA ALA A 59 -13.09 5.82 8.38
C ALA A 59 -13.61 6.77 9.47
N THR A 60 -14.75 6.43 10.09
CA THR A 60 -15.33 7.22 11.17
C THR A 60 -14.42 7.25 12.39
N VAL A 61 -13.96 6.10 12.88
CA VAL A 61 -13.04 6.02 14.04
C VAL A 61 -11.76 6.80 13.79
N SER A 62 -11.21 6.72 12.58
CA SER A 62 -9.99 7.48 12.26
C SER A 62 -10.22 8.99 12.31
N HIS A 63 -11.35 9.47 11.78
CA HIS A 63 -11.68 10.89 11.85
C HIS A 63 -11.80 11.35 13.31
N GLU A 64 -12.54 10.59 14.13
CA GLU A 64 -12.75 10.88 15.55
C GLU A 64 -11.45 10.82 16.38
N LEU A 65 -10.48 9.97 15.99
CA LEU A 65 -9.16 9.90 16.65
C LEU A 65 -8.21 10.99 16.14
N ARG A 66 -8.29 11.36 14.87
CA ARG A 66 -7.39 12.36 14.27
C ARG A 66 -7.61 13.75 14.86
N THR A 67 -8.84 14.15 15.08
CA THR A 67 -9.19 15.49 15.57
C THR A 67 -8.57 15.81 16.94
N PRO A 68 -8.75 15.01 18.02
CA PRO A 68 -8.11 15.27 19.30
C PRO A 68 -6.58 15.16 19.23
N LEU A 69 -6.07 14.29 18.35
CA LEU A 69 -4.64 14.08 18.21
C LEU A 69 -3.94 15.29 17.56
N TYR A 70 -4.57 15.94 16.56
CA TYR A 70 -4.09 17.22 16.04
C TYR A 70 -4.11 18.31 17.10
N GLY A 71 -5.12 18.32 18.00
CA GLY A 71 -5.15 19.22 19.14
C GLY A 71 -3.97 19.00 20.09
N ILE A 72 -3.61 17.74 20.37
CA ILE A 72 -2.44 17.40 21.21
C ILE A 72 -1.15 17.87 20.54
N ILE A 73 -0.95 17.55 19.25
CA ILE A 73 0.25 17.95 18.50
C ILE A 73 0.38 19.49 18.46
N GLY A 74 -0.69 20.20 18.12
CA GLY A 74 -0.67 21.66 18.08
C GLY A 74 -0.29 22.30 19.43
N ASN A 75 -0.76 21.74 20.55
CA ASN A 75 -0.37 22.20 21.89
C ASN A 75 1.11 21.87 22.19
N LEU A 76 1.61 20.70 21.76
CA LEU A 76 3.01 20.32 21.93
C LEU A 76 3.94 21.21 21.09
N ASP A 77 3.55 21.54 19.84
CA ASP A 77 4.29 22.47 18.99
C ASP A 77 4.35 23.87 19.62
N LEU A 78 3.24 24.35 20.17
CA LEU A 78 3.22 25.63 20.93
C LEU A 78 4.13 25.60 22.16
N LEU A 79 4.22 24.45 22.84
CA LEU A 79 5.14 24.31 23.97
C LEU A 79 6.61 24.34 23.52
N GLN A 80 6.93 23.75 22.35
CA GLN A 80 8.29 23.75 21.80
C GLN A 80 8.78 25.14 21.38
N THR A 81 7.88 26.12 21.15
CA THR A 81 8.27 27.51 20.87
C THR A 81 8.62 28.32 22.11
N LYS A 82 8.42 27.77 23.30
CA LYS A 82 8.68 28.43 24.59
C LYS A 82 9.98 27.92 25.21
N GLU A 83 10.61 28.77 26.04
CA GLU A 83 11.73 28.33 26.87
C GLU A 83 11.22 27.36 27.94
N LEU A 84 11.59 26.09 27.80
CA LEU A 84 11.18 25.03 28.72
C LEU A 84 12.28 24.74 29.76
N PRO A 85 11.94 24.37 31.01
CA PRO A 85 12.92 23.89 31.98
C PRO A 85 13.69 22.68 31.44
N LYS A 86 14.98 22.54 31.83
CA LYS A 86 15.84 21.43 31.45
C LYS A 86 15.16 20.09 31.69
N GLY A 87 15.03 19.29 30.63
CA GLY A 87 14.40 17.95 30.65
C GLY A 87 12.93 17.92 30.24
N VAL A 88 12.18 19.02 30.29
CA VAL A 88 10.79 19.11 29.82
C VAL A 88 10.76 19.09 28.29
N ASP A 89 11.72 19.71 27.63
CA ASP A 89 11.92 19.68 26.18
C ASP A 89 11.98 18.26 25.63
N ARG A 90 12.68 17.35 26.30
CA ARG A 90 12.75 15.94 25.94
C ARG A 90 11.40 15.23 26.05
N LEU A 91 10.65 15.52 27.10
CA LEU A 91 9.31 14.95 27.30
C LEU A 91 8.35 15.44 26.22
N VAL A 92 8.34 16.73 25.92
CA VAL A 92 7.51 17.33 24.88
C VAL A 92 7.86 16.73 23.50
N THR A 93 9.14 16.57 23.19
CA THR A 93 9.61 15.93 21.96
C THR A 93 9.16 14.45 21.90
N ALA A 94 9.26 13.69 22.98
CA ALA A 94 8.82 12.31 23.04
C ALA A 94 7.30 12.18 22.84
N MET A 95 6.51 13.08 23.44
CA MET A 95 5.06 13.13 23.28
C MET A 95 4.68 13.48 21.82
N ASN A 96 5.35 14.45 21.21
CA ASN A 96 5.12 14.83 19.80
C ASN A 96 5.43 13.66 18.85
N ASN A 97 6.56 12.97 19.06
CA ASN A 97 6.92 11.78 18.29
C ASN A 97 5.87 10.65 18.43
N SER A 98 5.38 10.41 19.66
CA SER A 98 4.36 9.39 19.92
C SER A 98 3.02 9.74 19.27
N SER A 99 2.61 11.00 19.32
CA SER A 99 1.39 11.50 18.69
C SER A 99 1.46 11.41 17.17
N SER A 100 2.59 11.79 16.58
CA SER A 100 2.83 11.66 15.13
C SER A 100 2.86 10.21 14.67
N LEU A 101 3.44 9.30 15.46
CA LEU A 101 3.41 7.87 15.18
C LEU A 101 1.97 7.34 15.20
N LEU A 102 1.15 7.75 16.16
CA LEU A 102 -0.25 7.32 16.25
C LEU A 102 -1.07 7.82 15.05
N LEU A 103 -0.86 9.06 14.60
CA LEU A 103 -1.47 9.56 13.35
C LEU A 103 -1.08 8.72 12.14
N LYS A 104 0.20 8.35 12.03
CA LYS A 104 0.68 7.48 10.95
C LYS A 104 0.00 6.11 11.00
N ILE A 105 -0.10 5.49 12.19
CA ILE A 105 -0.77 4.19 12.37
C ILE A 105 -2.22 4.26 11.91
N ILE A 106 -2.95 5.29 12.32
CA ILE A 106 -4.35 5.50 11.93
C ILE A 106 -4.46 5.67 10.41
N SER A 107 -3.57 6.45 9.79
CA SER A 107 -3.55 6.65 8.35
C SER A 107 -3.26 5.35 7.59
N ASP A 108 -2.26 4.58 8.04
CA ASP A 108 -1.89 3.30 7.43
C ASP A 108 -3.07 2.30 7.47
N ILE A 109 -3.79 2.21 8.61
CA ILE A 109 -4.97 1.33 8.74
C ILE A 109 -6.08 1.76 7.78
N LEU A 110 -6.32 3.07 7.65
CA LEU A 110 -7.34 3.58 6.74
C LEU A 110 -7.00 3.32 5.27
N ASP A 111 -5.75 3.62 4.88
CA ASP A 111 -5.30 3.40 3.51
C ASP A 111 -5.40 1.91 3.17
N PHE A 112 -4.96 1.03 4.08
CA PHE A 112 -5.09 -0.42 3.92
C PHE A 112 -6.55 -0.86 3.76
N SER A 113 -7.46 -0.34 4.61
CA SER A 113 -8.89 -0.66 4.54
C SER A 113 -9.55 -0.18 3.24
N LYS A 114 -9.19 1.03 2.75
CA LYS A 114 -9.68 1.56 1.47
C LYS A 114 -9.19 0.76 0.28
N ILE A 115 -7.95 0.25 0.35
CA ILE A 115 -7.37 -0.62 -0.67
C ILE A 115 -8.10 -1.97 -0.68
N GLU A 116 -8.28 -2.61 0.50
CA GLU A 116 -8.99 -3.89 0.61
C GLU A 116 -10.44 -3.82 0.09
N SER A 117 -11.11 -2.69 0.27
CA SER A 117 -12.50 -2.48 -0.19
C SER A 117 -12.60 -1.85 -1.58
N GLU A 118 -11.51 -1.78 -2.35
CA GLU A 118 -11.42 -1.20 -3.69
C GLU A 118 -11.95 0.26 -3.78
N GLN A 119 -12.00 0.96 -2.64
CA GLN A 119 -12.48 2.34 -2.56
C GLN A 119 -11.38 3.36 -2.88
N LEU A 120 -10.11 2.95 -2.83
CA LEU A 120 -9.00 3.82 -3.19
C LEU A 120 -8.89 3.87 -4.71
N LYS A 121 -8.85 5.09 -5.25
CA LYS A 121 -8.66 5.33 -6.69
C LYS A 121 -7.32 6.01 -6.92
N ILE A 122 -6.67 5.63 -7.99
CA ILE A 122 -5.49 6.32 -8.51
C ILE A 122 -5.98 7.57 -9.27
N GLU A 123 -5.39 8.72 -8.98
CA GLU A 123 -5.71 10.01 -9.59
C GLU A 123 -4.55 10.44 -10.50
N PRO A 124 -4.51 9.96 -11.76
CA PRO A 124 -3.42 10.28 -12.67
C PRO A 124 -3.46 11.76 -13.06
N ARG A 125 -2.29 12.41 -12.97
CA ARG A 125 -2.06 13.77 -13.41
C ARG A 125 -0.63 13.94 -13.93
N GLU A 126 -0.41 14.93 -14.72
CA GLU A 126 0.94 15.29 -15.16
C GLU A 126 1.77 15.83 -13.98
N PHE A 127 2.99 15.34 -13.83
CA PHE A 127 3.91 15.76 -12.78
C PHE A 127 5.38 15.59 -13.20
N SER A 128 6.28 16.32 -12.55
CA SER A 128 7.73 16.18 -12.71
C SER A 128 8.27 15.18 -11.70
N PRO A 129 8.83 14.03 -12.13
CA PRO A 129 9.49 13.10 -11.23
C PRO A 129 10.62 13.75 -10.44
N ARG A 130 11.38 14.63 -11.08
CA ARG A 130 12.51 15.35 -10.48
C ARG A 130 12.05 16.24 -9.31
N GLU A 131 10.94 16.96 -9.47
CA GLU A 131 10.38 17.77 -8.39
C GLU A 131 9.88 16.93 -7.23
N VAL A 132 9.22 15.81 -7.51
CA VAL A 132 8.77 14.86 -6.47
C VAL A 132 9.95 14.32 -5.67
N MET A 133 11.02 13.87 -6.35
CA MET A 133 12.22 13.35 -5.67
C MET A 133 12.93 14.43 -4.83
N ASN A 134 13.05 15.64 -5.35
CA ASN A 134 13.66 16.77 -4.63
C ASN A 134 12.85 17.12 -3.38
N HIS A 135 11.51 17.15 -3.49
CA HIS A 135 10.63 17.40 -2.36
C HIS A 135 10.76 16.33 -1.27
N ILE A 136 10.76 15.05 -1.68
CA ILE A 136 10.90 13.94 -0.75
C ILE A 136 12.27 14.00 -0.04
N THR A 137 13.36 14.14 -0.79
CA THR A 137 14.70 14.16 -0.21
C THR A 137 14.89 15.33 0.75
N ALA A 138 14.37 16.52 0.40
CA ALA A 138 14.42 17.69 1.27
C ALA A 138 13.72 17.44 2.63
N ASN A 139 12.58 16.75 2.62
CA ASN A 139 11.82 16.43 3.84
C ASN A 139 12.57 15.47 4.78
N TYR A 140 13.39 14.56 4.22
CA TYR A 140 14.16 13.59 5.03
C TYR A 140 15.57 14.07 5.42
N LEU A 141 16.09 15.11 4.78
CA LEU A 141 17.44 15.61 5.04
C LEU A 141 17.70 15.96 6.52
N PRO A 142 16.82 16.64 7.26
CA PRO A 142 17.06 16.94 8.68
C PRO A 142 17.20 15.67 9.54
N LEU A 143 16.43 14.62 9.22
CA LEU A 143 16.49 13.35 9.93
C LEU A 143 17.78 12.60 9.68
N VAL A 144 18.23 12.58 8.41
CA VAL A 144 19.47 11.94 7.96
C VAL A 144 20.68 12.63 8.58
N VAL A 145 20.71 13.97 8.57
CA VAL A 145 21.78 14.78 9.21
C VAL A 145 21.85 14.50 10.72
N ARG A 146 20.71 14.46 11.41
CA ARG A 146 20.65 14.13 12.83
C ARG A 146 21.20 12.75 13.16
N LYS A 147 21.01 11.77 12.27
CA LYS A 147 21.57 10.41 12.38
C LYS A 147 23.02 10.29 11.83
N GLN A 148 23.59 11.35 11.31
CA GLN A 148 24.93 11.36 10.66
C GLN A 148 25.05 10.37 9.51
N LEU A 149 23.99 10.17 8.73
CA LEU A 149 23.95 9.33 7.55
C LEU A 149 24.18 10.15 6.28
N GLY A 150 24.65 9.50 5.20
CA GLY A 150 24.64 10.06 3.86
C GLY A 150 23.27 9.84 3.20
N LEU A 151 22.74 10.85 2.48
CA LEU A 151 21.59 10.72 1.60
C LEU A 151 21.96 11.22 0.21
N TYR A 152 21.87 10.33 -0.77
CA TYR A 152 22.19 10.64 -2.15
C TYR A 152 20.97 10.39 -3.03
N CYS A 153 20.67 11.31 -3.94
CA CYS A 153 19.61 11.16 -4.93
C CYS A 153 20.19 11.31 -6.33
N PHE A 154 20.13 10.23 -7.11
CA PHE A 154 20.57 10.21 -8.49
C PHE A 154 19.36 10.05 -9.40
N ILE A 155 19.17 10.99 -10.32
CA ILE A 155 18.11 10.95 -11.33
C ILE A 155 18.80 10.99 -12.67
N GLU A 156 18.73 9.86 -13.39
CA GLU A 156 19.35 9.70 -14.69
C GLU A 156 18.83 10.73 -15.70
N PRO A 157 19.64 11.11 -16.70
CA PRO A 157 19.23 12.10 -17.72
C PRO A 157 18.08 11.64 -18.61
N ASP A 158 17.86 10.34 -18.75
CA ASP A 158 16.81 9.70 -19.55
C ASP A 158 15.42 9.76 -18.89
N VAL A 159 15.36 10.13 -17.60
CA VAL A 159 14.08 10.32 -16.91
C VAL A 159 13.32 11.50 -17.52
N PRO A 160 12.11 11.28 -18.06
CA PRO A 160 11.29 12.33 -18.66
C PRO A 160 11.04 13.51 -17.72
N VAL A 161 10.93 14.71 -18.30
CA VAL A 161 10.65 15.94 -17.54
C VAL A 161 9.28 15.90 -16.90
N ALA A 162 8.30 15.34 -17.63
CA ALA A 162 6.93 15.18 -17.17
C ALA A 162 6.44 13.75 -17.42
N LEU A 163 5.65 13.24 -16.50
CA LEU A 163 5.03 11.92 -16.55
C LEU A 163 3.57 12.02 -16.13
N ASN A 164 2.72 11.15 -16.67
CA ASN A 164 1.35 11.00 -16.22
C ASN A 164 1.22 9.91 -15.16
N GLY A 165 0.66 10.25 -14.00
CA GLY A 165 0.49 9.30 -12.90
C GLY A 165 0.06 9.98 -11.61
N ASP A 166 0.00 9.24 -10.52
CA ASP A 166 -0.38 9.77 -9.20
C ASP A 166 0.87 10.10 -8.36
N PRO A 167 1.30 11.38 -8.34
CA PRO A 167 2.49 11.79 -7.59
C PRO A 167 2.32 11.65 -6.07
N MET A 168 1.07 11.70 -5.55
CA MET A 168 0.82 11.55 -4.12
C MET A 168 1.06 10.12 -3.67
N ARG A 169 0.58 9.15 -4.45
CA ARG A 169 0.81 7.72 -4.17
C ARG A 169 2.27 7.34 -4.39
N LEU A 170 2.90 7.87 -5.42
CA LEU A 170 4.33 7.71 -5.64
C LEU A 170 5.14 8.25 -4.45
N GLN A 171 4.83 9.47 -4.00
CA GLN A 171 5.47 10.07 -2.83
C GLN A 171 5.23 9.23 -1.57
N GLN A 172 4.04 8.68 -1.37
CA GLN A 172 3.71 7.81 -0.24
C GLN A 172 4.59 6.55 -0.22
N VAL A 173 4.73 5.88 -1.36
CA VAL A 173 5.59 4.69 -1.51
C VAL A 173 7.04 5.03 -1.20
N ILE A 174 7.62 6.01 -1.90
CA ILE A 174 9.04 6.38 -1.72
C ILE A 174 9.31 6.83 -0.28
N SER A 175 8.41 7.62 0.31
CA SER A 175 8.53 8.06 1.71
C SER A 175 8.54 6.88 2.68
N ASN A 176 7.74 5.86 2.42
CA ASN A 176 7.75 4.65 3.24
C ASN A 176 9.06 3.86 3.10
N LEU A 177 9.57 3.72 1.88
CA LEU A 177 10.85 3.05 1.63
C LEU A 177 12.01 3.82 2.27
N LEU A 178 12.08 5.15 2.10
CA LEU A 178 13.12 5.99 2.70
C LEU A 178 13.06 5.99 4.23
N SER A 179 11.86 6.10 4.81
CA SER A 179 11.72 6.06 6.27
C SER A 179 12.20 4.73 6.85
N ASN A 180 11.95 3.61 6.16
CA ASN A 180 12.45 2.30 6.54
C ASN A 180 13.99 2.24 6.40
N ALA A 181 14.55 2.70 5.28
CA ALA A 181 15.98 2.76 5.08
C ALA A 181 16.70 3.56 6.18
N ILE A 182 16.18 4.76 6.51
CA ILE A 182 16.74 5.61 7.59
C ILE A 182 16.57 4.93 8.96
N LYS A 183 15.47 4.25 9.20
CA LYS A 183 15.17 3.57 10.46
C LYS A 183 16.16 2.44 10.75
N PHE A 184 16.47 1.62 9.73
CA PHE A 184 17.29 0.41 9.85
C PHE A 184 18.76 0.61 9.49
N THR A 185 19.18 1.84 9.19
CA THR A 185 20.58 2.21 8.99
C THR A 185 21.06 3.02 10.18
N ASP A 186 22.06 2.52 10.88
CA ASP A 186 22.70 3.23 12.00
C ASP A 186 23.90 4.03 11.54
N THR A 187 24.68 3.52 10.58
CA THR A 187 25.87 4.18 9.99
C THR A 187 25.92 3.93 8.50
N GLY A 188 26.51 4.86 7.75
CA GLY A 188 26.69 4.73 6.30
C GLY A 188 25.76 5.64 5.51
N CYS A 189 25.10 5.12 4.47
CA CYS A 189 24.34 5.95 3.55
C CYS A 189 23.08 5.27 2.99
N ILE A 190 22.23 6.14 2.44
CA ILE A 190 21.02 5.76 1.71
C ILE A 190 21.11 6.39 0.32
N VAL A 191 20.83 5.61 -0.70
CA VAL A 191 20.86 6.03 -2.10
C VAL A 191 19.47 5.85 -2.70
N LEU A 192 18.91 6.93 -3.20
CA LEU A 192 17.71 6.95 -4.05
C LEU A 192 18.17 7.09 -5.49
N HIS A 193 17.88 6.10 -6.32
CA HIS A 193 18.25 6.08 -7.73
C HIS A 193 17.01 5.96 -8.61
N VAL A 194 16.87 6.85 -9.59
CA VAL A 194 15.73 6.94 -10.50
C VAL A 194 16.23 6.88 -11.93
N ARG A 195 15.69 5.97 -12.73
CA ARG A 195 15.98 5.83 -14.16
C ARG A 195 14.73 5.52 -14.96
N ALA A 196 14.74 5.83 -16.24
CA ALA A 196 13.76 5.31 -17.19
C ALA A 196 14.23 3.94 -17.69
N ASP A 197 13.30 2.98 -17.80
CA ASP A 197 13.56 1.65 -18.33
C ASP A 197 12.44 1.30 -19.34
N GLY A 198 12.63 1.71 -20.60
CA GLY A 198 11.58 1.65 -21.61
C GLY A 198 10.39 2.53 -21.24
N ASP A 199 9.22 1.89 -21.05
CA ASP A 199 7.99 2.55 -20.62
C ASP A 199 7.82 2.57 -19.09
N TYR A 200 8.84 2.16 -18.34
CA TYR A 200 8.80 2.10 -16.89
C TYR A 200 9.70 3.16 -16.25
N LEU A 201 9.27 3.69 -15.11
CA LEU A 201 10.12 4.44 -14.20
C LEU A 201 10.62 3.47 -13.12
N SER A 202 11.92 3.20 -13.12
CA SER A 202 12.55 2.35 -12.10
C SER A 202 13.12 3.23 -10.99
N ILE A 203 12.63 3.00 -9.76
CA ILE A 203 13.06 3.74 -8.57
C ILE A 203 13.65 2.74 -7.58
N ARG A 204 14.90 2.97 -7.16
CA ARG A 204 15.61 2.10 -6.22
C ARG A 204 16.00 2.86 -4.97
N VAL A 205 15.66 2.30 -3.83
CA VAL A 205 16.13 2.78 -2.53
C VAL A 205 17.07 1.73 -1.97
N ARG A 206 18.36 2.09 -1.88
CA ARG A 206 19.40 1.23 -1.30
C ARG A 206 19.87 1.82 0.02
N ASP A 207 20.02 0.98 1.02
CA ASP A 207 20.55 1.32 2.33
C ASP A 207 21.76 0.42 2.68
N THR A 208 22.62 0.90 3.56
CA THR A 208 23.74 0.14 4.13
C THR A 208 23.45 -0.35 5.54
N GLY A 209 22.19 -0.63 5.83
CA GLY A 209 21.72 -1.03 7.15
C GLY A 209 21.98 -2.50 7.49
N VAL A 210 21.21 -2.99 8.47
CA VAL A 210 21.39 -4.35 9.02
C VAL A 210 21.03 -5.47 8.04
N GLY A 211 20.32 -5.16 6.94
CA GLY A 211 19.82 -6.16 5.99
C GLY A 211 18.72 -7.05 6.56
N ILE A 212 18.19 -7.95 5.72
CA ILE A 212 17.03 -8.79 6.03
C ILE A 212 17.37 -10.24 5.68
N PRO A 213 17.13 -11.20 6.59
CA PRO A 213 17.33 -12.62 6.29
C PRO A 213 16.43 -13.10 5.13
N ALA A 214 16.96 -13.90 4.21
CA ALA A 214 16.26 -14.36 3.01
C ALA A 214 14.90 -15.02 3.31
N LYS A 215 14.79 -15.79 4.41
CA LYS A 215 13.54 -16.42 4.87
C LYS A 215 12.45 -15.42 5.28
N GLU A 216 12.83 -14.19 5.62
CA GLU A 216 11.91 -13.12 6.04
C GLU A 216 11.57 -12.18 4.86
N VAL A 217 12.42 -12.09 3.84
CA VAL A 217 12.18 -11.29 2.63
C VAL A 217 10.85 -11.69 1.96
N VAL A 218 10.55 -12.98 1.88
CA VAL A 218 9.32 -13.52 1.25
C VAL A 218 8.05 -13.00 1.93
N ARG A 219 8.14 -12.65 3.22
CA ARG A 219 6.99 -12.21 4.03
C ARG A 219 6.92 -10.72 4.28
N LEU A 220 7.84 -9.94 3.71
CA LEU A 220 7.94 -8.50 3.99
C LEU A 220 6.70 -7.70 3.57
N PHE A 221 5.97 -8.21 2.59
CA PHE A 221 4.73 -7.61 2.08
C PHE A 221 3.47 -8.16 2.75
N ASP A 222 3.60 -9.21 3.62
CA ASP A 222 2.47 -9.69 4.42
C ASP A 222 1.99 -8.58 5.36
N PRO A 223 0.68 -8.27 5.41
CA PRO A 223 0.14 -7.29 6.36
C PRO A 223 0.51 -7.66 7.80
N PHE A 224 0.89 -6.63 8.60
CA PHE A 224 1.27 -6.75 10.01
C PHE A 224 2.55 -7.55 10.28
N PHE A 225 3.26 -7.99 9.23
CA PHE A 225 4.53 -8.68 9.41
C PHE A 225 5.65 -7.71 9.80
N GLN A 226 6.49 -8.16 10.75
CA GLN A 226 7.67 -7.42 11.21
C GLN A 226 8.83 -8.38 11.40
N VAL A 227 10.02 -7.98 10.94
CA VAL A 227 11.26 -8.74 11.07
C VAL A 227 11.68 -8.80 12.55
N GLY A 228 11.99 -10.01 13.06
CA GLY A 228 12.52 -10.24 14.40
C GLY A 228 11.46 -10.65 15.41
N THR A 229 11.74 -11.78 16.10
CA THR A 229 10.98 -12.31 17.24
C THR A 229 11.79 -12.14 18.52
N GLY A 230 11.22 -11.51 19.55
CA GLY A 230 11.81 -11.46 20.90
C GLY A 230 12.18 -10.05 21.39
N VAL A 231 13.11 -9.97 22.32
CA VAL A 231 13.50 -8.78 23.11
C VAL A 231 14.04 -7.60 22.28
N GLN A 232 14.28 -7.77 20.98
CA GLN A 232 14.70 -6.70 20.04
C GLN A 232 13.56 -5.93 19.39
N ARG A 233 12.35 -5.93 19.95
CA ARG A 233 11.20 -5.13 19.49
C ARG A 233 11.37 -3.61 19.67
N ASN A 234 12.57 -3.07 19.55
CA ASN A 234 12.81 -1.64 19.65
C ASN A 234 12.38 -0.82 18.42
N PHE A 235 11.92 -1.48 17.36
CA PHE A 235 11.49 -0.78 16.15
C PHE A 235 9.96 -0.75 16.05
N GLN A 236 9.38 0.37 16.51
CA GLN A 236 7.95 0.64 16.39
C GLN A 236 7.52 0.79 14.92
N GLY A 237 6.43 0.13 14.54
CA GLY A 237 5.80 0.24 13.22
C GLY A 237 4.51 -0.58 13.17
N THR A 238 3.68 -0.35 12.14
CA THR A 238 2.41 -1.07 11.96
C THR A 238 2.60 -2.43 11.31
N GLY A 239 3.67 -2.62 10.54
CA GLY A 239 3.80 -3.75 9.61
C GLY A 239 2.89 -3.65 8.36
N LEU A 240 2.21 -2.50 8.19
CA LEU A 240 1.34 -2.26 7.03
C LEU A 240 2.04 -1.51 5.88
N GLY A 241 3.09 -0.78 6.19
CA GLY A 241 3.69 0.14 5.22
C GLY A 241 4.13 -0.53 3.92
N LEU A 242 4.83 -1.67 3.97
CA LEU A 242 5.26 -2.37 2.75
C LEU A 242 4.08 -3.05 2.03
N ALA A 243 3.10 -3.61 2.76
CA ALA A 243 1.88 -4.14 2.16
C ALA A 243 1.08 -3.04 1.42
N ILE A 244 1.00 -1.83 1.98
CA ILE A 244 0.40 -0.67 1.31
C ILE A 244 1.21 -0.31 0.05
N CYS A 245 2.55 -0.30 0.13
CA CYS A 245 3.40 -0.02 -1.04
C CYS A 245 3.13 -1.01 -2.18
N GLU A 246 3.12 -2.31 -1.90
CA GLU A 246 2.85 -3.35 -2.91
C GLU A 246 1.49 -3.13 -3.59
N LYS A 247 0.45 -2.90 -2.80
CA LYS A 247 -0.89 -2.64 -3.34
C LYS A 247 -0.96 -1.37 -4.18
N LEU A 248 -0.37 -0.26 -3.71
CA LEU A 248 -0.34 1.00 -4.46
C LEU A 248 0.40 0.85 -5.77
N ILE A 249 1.56 0.17 -5.77
CA ILE A 249 2.34 -0.08 -6.97
C ILE A 249 1.58 -0.97 -7.95
N SER A 250 0.95 -2.05 -7.48
CA SER A 250 0.09 -2.90 -8.30
C SER A 250 -1.09 -2.12 -8.91
N MET A 251 -1.73 -1.20 -8.17
CA MET A 251 -2.78 -0.32 -8.68
C MET A 251 -2.29 0.70 -9.72
N MET A 252 -0.98 0.92 -9.78
CA MET A 252 -0.30 1.79 -10.74
C MET A 252 0.37 0.98 -11.87
N ASP A 253 -0.01 -0.29 -12.07
CA ASP A 253 0.52 -1.23 -13.07
C ASP A 253 2.04 -1.45 -12.96
N GLY A 254 2.58 -1.47 -11.73
CA GLY A 254 3.98 -1.68 -11.43
C GLY A 254 4.22 -2.88 -10.52
N ASP A 255 5.51 -3.16 -10.29
CA ASP A 255 5.98 -4.20 -9.39
C ASP A 255 6.96 -3.63 -8.36
N ILE A 256 7.00 -4.23 -7.18
CA ILE A 256 7.96 -3.91 -6.13
C ILE A 256 8.72 -5.17 -5.71
N SER A 257 10.03 -5.06 -5.60
CA SER A 257 10.89 -6.15 -5.17
C SER A 257 11.87 -5.70 -4.09
N VAL A 258 12.36 -6.66 -3.32
CA VAL A 258 13.38 -6.44 -2.28
C VAL A 258 14.49 -7.45 -2.47
N ASP A 259 15.71 -6.94 -2.54
CA ASP A 259 16.95 -7.71 -2.49
C ASP A 259 17.74 -7.27 -1.25
N SER A 260 18.11 -8.21 -0.39
CA SER A 260 18.72 -7.89 0.89
C SER A 260 19.54 -9.05 1.43
N GLU A 261 20.71 -8.71 1.98
CA GLU A 261 21.60 -9.65 2.66
C GLU A 261 21.91 -9.15 4.08
N PRO A 262 21.85 -10.00 5.11
CA PRO A 262 22.20 -9.64 6.48
C PRO A 262 23.60 -9.03 6.56
N GLY A 263 23.71 -7.84 7.15
CA GLY A 263 24.97 -7.10 7.32
C GLY A 263 25.46 -6.33 6.08
N MET A 264 24.79 -6.47 4.93
CA MET A 264 25.16 -5.78 3.67
C MET A 264 24.14 -4.68 3.29
N GLY A 265 23.09 -4.53 4.08
CA GLY A 265 22.00 -3.61 3.80
C GLY A 265 20.91 -4.19 2.93
N SER A 266 20.01 -3.33 2.47
CA SER A 266 18.87 -3.72 1.62
C SER A 266 18.77 -2.82 0.40
N GLN A 267 18.34 -3.40 -0.72
CA GLN A 267 17.94 -2.70 -1.92
C GLN A 267 16.48 -3.00 -2.21
N ARG A 268 15.64 -1.97 -2.32
CA ARG A 268 14.26 -2.08 -2.72
C ARG A 268 14.09 -1.41 -4.07
N SER A 269 13.55 -2.14 -5.02
CA SER A 269 13.31 -1.65 -6.38
C SER A 269 11.80 -1.58 -6.63
N GLU A 270 11.37 -0.47 -7.19
CA GLU A 270 10.02 -0.27 -7.72
C GLU A 270 10.15 -0.07 -9.23
N GLU A 271 9.39 -0.84 -10.01
CA GLU A 271 9.28 -0.67 -11.46
C GLU A 271 7.83 -0.31 -11.77
N ARG A 272 7.63 0.84 -12.39
CA ARG A 272 6.30 1.35 -12.71
C ARG A 272 6.16 1.60 -14.20
N ARG A 273 5.05 1.12 -14.78
CA ARG A 273 4.68 1.46 -16.15
C ARG A 273 4.31 2.95 -16.23
N VAL A 274 5.00 3.67 -17.08
CA VAL A 274 4.71 5.08 -17.33
C VAL A 274 4.21 5.20 -18.75
N GLY A 275 2.96 5.63 -18.91
CA GLY A 275 2.44 5.96 -20.23
C GLY A 275 3.23 7.15 -20.77
N LYS A 276 4.02 6.93 -21.83
CA LYS A 276 4.49 8.01 -22.67
C LYS A 276 3.31 8.42 -23.53
N GLU A 277 2.65 9.51 -23.18
CA GLU A 277 1.86 10.22 -24.18
C GLU A 277 2.84 11.01 -25.04
N CYS A 278 2.81 10.70 -26.35
CA CYS A 278 3.45 11.46 -27.41
C CYS A 278 2.76 12.81 -27.60
#